data_7e6c473f70b72b4f3a6f7ee86f066e5b
#
_entry.id   7e6c473f70b72b4f3a6f7ee86f066e5b
#
_cell.length_a   1.000
_cell.length_b   1.000
_cell.length_c   1.000
_cell.angle_alpha   90.00
_cell.angle_beta   90.00
_cell.angle_gamma   90.00
#
_symmetry.space_group_name_H-M   'P 1'
#
loop_
_entity.id
_entity.type
_entity.pdbx_description
1 polymer ?
#
loop_
_entity_poly.entity_id
_entity_poly.type
_entity_poly.pdbx_seq_one_letter_code
_entity_poly.pdbx_strand_id
1 'polypeptide(L)'
;METETKKETAEYKDVESQIIDSPEGEFRIPEGADIDVSVSETPDKKLHITETVTVDEHEYLECEKRWVFFLLMMVGGFFGGFTYSVRGGGFCNAQTANIVLLGLSLGRGQFAHAAYYLLPISAYLLGSFVSEHIALPIKRLRLIRWDTLFILIEMLTVVVLALIPETAPYQISQVMINFICSMQYNTFRQAQSVPMATTFCTNHVRQVGVAISKAIRHKDKSPYVSRMLLHLGMLGMFLAGVISSVLLAGVFLGKAMFFALIPLGVIAADLLHADLTTEKNILDRKPHGH
;
A
#
# COMPACT_ATOMS: atom_id res chain seq x y z
N MET A 1 -42.90 31.41 28.68
CA MET A 1 -43.45 30.31 27.85
C MET A 1 -42.22 29.60 27.33
N GLU A 2 -41.77 28.62 28.15
CA GLU A 2 -40.54 27.83 27.93
C GLU A 2 -40.86 26.73 26.94
N THR A 3 -40.08 26.64 25.88
CA THR A 3 -40.10 25.51 24.95
C THR A 3 -39.07 24.49 25.43
N GLU A 4 -39.56 23.39 26.03
CA GLU A 4 -38.79 22.20 26.35
C GLU A 4 -38.25 21.57 25.07
N THR A 5 -36.93 21.54 24.96
CA THR A 5 -36.20 20.72 23.99
C THR A 5 -36.11 19.28 24.55
N LYS A 6 -36.96 18.37 24.06
CA LYS A 6 -36.80 16.94 24.29
C LYS A 6 -35.55 16.46 23.54
N LYS A 7 -34.50 16.11 24.32
CA LYS A 7 -33.41 15.27 23.85
C LYS A 7 -33.90 13.83 23.81
N GLU A 8 -34.20 13.33 22.63
CA GLU A 8 -34.38 11.90 22.38
C GLU A 8 -33.00 11.30 22.09
N THR A 9 -32.39 10.68 23.09
CA THR A 9 -31.18 9.85 22.92
C THR A 9 -31.62 8.52 22.31
N ALA A 10 -31.46 8.37 21.01
CA ALA A 10 -31.54 7.06 20.38
C ALA A 10 -30.24 6.29 20.67
N GLU A 11 -30.37 5.22 21.46
CA GLU A 11 -29.32 4.24 21.74
C GLU A 11 -29.11 3.39 20.48
N TYR A 12 -28.08 3.68 19.70
CA TYR A 12 -27.70 2.87 18.54
C TYR A 12 -26.89 1.67 19.00
N LYS A 13 -27.51 0.48 18.96
CA LYS A 13 -26.83 -0.81 19.01
C LYS A 13 -26.28 -1.14 17.63
N ASP A 14 -25.00 -1.54 17.64
CA ASP A 14 -24.29 -2.25 16.58
C ASP A 14 -24.54 -1.78 15.13
N VAL A 15 -23.72 -0.84 14.66
CA VAL A 15 -23.65 -0.47 13.25
C VAL A 15 -22.69 -1.45 12.54
N GLU A 16 -23.21 -2.56 12.03
CA GLU A 16 -22.62 -3.24 10.88
C GLU A 16 -22.55 -2.22 9.73
N SER A 17 -21.41 -2.14 9.08
CA SER A 17 -21.07 -1.22 7.98
C SER A 17 -22.29 -0.92 7.08
N GLN A 18 -22.90 0.25 7.25
CA GLN A 18 -23.97 0.69 6.35
C GLN A 18 -23.35 1.12 5.02
N ILE A 19 -23.78 0.46 3.95
CA ILE A 19 -23.52 0.86 2.57
C ILE A 19 -24.55 1.93 2.23
N ILE A 20 -24.11 3.17 2.04
CA ILE A 20 -24.96 4.22 1.51
C ILE A 20 -24.86 4.18 -0.01
N ASP A 21 -25.93 3.76 -0.67
CA ASP A 21 -26.09 3.87 -2.12
C ASP A 21 -26.22 5.34 -2.49
N SER A 22 -25.15 5.97 -2.91
CA SER A 22 -25.19 7.27 -3.55
C SER A 22 -25.15 7.09 -5.08
N PRO A 23 -25.68 8.04 -5.87
CA PRO A 23 -25.58 7.99 -7.34
C PRO A 23 -24.15 7.93 -7.88
N GLU A 24 -23.16 8.08 -7.01
CA GLU A 24 -21.73 8.12 -7.34
C GLU A 24 -20.96 6.83 -7.00
N GLY A 25 -21.60 5.78 -6.48
CA GLY A 25 -21.01 4.48 -6.15
C GLY A 25 -20.85 4.25 -4.64
N GLU A 26 -20.70 3.00 -4.23
CA GLU A 26 -20.56 2.57 -2.83
C GLU A 26 -19.47 3.37 -2.08
N PHE A 27 -19.89 4.21 -1.15
CA PHE A 27 -19.02 4.88 -0.20
C PHE A 27 -19.13 4.14 1.14
N ARG A 28 -18.03 3.57 1.61
CA ARG A 28 -17.95 3.01 2.97
C ARG A 28 -17.54 4.13 3.92
N ILE A 29 -18.36 4.39 4.92
CA ILE A 29 -18.02 5.29 6.02
C ILE A 29 -16.88 4.62 6.81
N PRO A 30 -15.76 5.32 7.07
CA PRO A 30 -14.70 4.79 7.92
C PRO A 30 -15.22 4.49 9.34
N GLU A 31 -14.82 3.38 9.94
CA GLU A 31 -15.09 3.09 11.35
C GLU A 31 -14.48 4.22 12.21
N GLY A 32 -15.32 4.97 12.94
CA GLY A 32 -14.87 6.08 13.80
C GLY A 32 -15.15 7.48 13.27
N ALA A 33 -15.83 7.64 12.11
CA ALA A 33 -16.25 8.95 11.64
C ALA A 33 -17.39 9.49 12.50
N ASP A 34 -17.25 10.69 13.06
CA ASP A 34 -18.35 11.41 13.70
C ASP A 34 -19.29 11.93 12.61
N ILE A 35 -20.55 11.48 12.66
CA ILE A 35 -21.60 11.91 11.74
C ILE A 35 -22.43 12.98 12.48
N ASP A 36 -22.24 14.24 12.12
CA ASP A 36 -23.13 15.32 12.56
C ASP A 36 -24.31 15.42 11.61
N VAL A 37 -25.50 15.05 12.10
CA VAL A 37 -26.77 15.20 11.38
C VAL A 37 -27.43 16.48 11.80
N SER A 38 -27.43 17.49 10.94
CA SER A 38 -28.21 18.70 11.15
C SER A 38 -29.53 18.66 10.37
N VAL A 39 -30.65 18.74 11.07
CA VAL A 39 -31.98 18.82 10.48
C VAL A 39 -32.43 20.28 10.50
N SER A 40 -32.65 20.88 9.32
CA SER A 40 -33.21 22.22 9.22
C SER A 40 -34.57 22.16 8.52
N GLU A 41 -35.61 22.77 9.14
CA GLU A 41 -36.91 22.98 8.51
C GLU A 41 -36.89 24.28 7.71
N THR A 42 -37.20 24.20 6.42
CA THR A 42 -37.43 25.37 5.58
C THR A 42 -38.91 25.82 5.67
N PRO A 43 -39.23 27.10 5.39
CA PRO A 43 -40.60 27.63 5.48
C PRO A 43 -41.66 26.86 4.65
N ASP A 44 -41.21 26.10 3.65
CA ASP A 44 -42.06 25.26 2.78
C ASP A 44 -42.28 23.82 3.29
N LYS A 45 -41.98 23.52 4.57
CA LYS A 45 -42.09 22.17 5.18
C LYS A 45 -41.32 21.04 4.45
N LYS A 46 -40.25 21.37 3.75
CA LYS A 46 -39.31 20.35 3.25
C LYS A 46 -38.20 20.14 4.26
N LEU A 47 -38.08 18.93 4.77
CA LEU A 47 -36.96 18.54 5.62
C LEU A 47 -35.70 18.45 4.72
N HIS A 48 -34.71 19.30 4.99
CA HIS A 48 -33.37 19.16 4.47
C HIS A 48 -32.51 18.48 5.54
N ILE A 49 -32.10 17.24 5.28
CA ILE A 49 -31.12 16.51 6.09
C ILE A 49 -29.77 16.75 5.44
N THR A 50 -28.89 17.48 6.13
CA THR A 50 -27.50 17.65 5.68
C THR A 50 -26.62 16.80 6.58
N GLU A 51 -26.13 15.71 6.05
CA GLU A 51 -25.11 14.90 6.69
C GLU A 51 -23.73 15.49 6.35
N THR A 52 -23.06 16.05 7.34
CA THR A 52 -21.68 16.50 7.19
C THR A 52 -20.80 15.46 7.86
N VAL A 53 -20.12 14.65 7.07
CA VAL A 53 -19.07 13.75 7.56
C VAL A 53 -17.81 14.61 7.73
N THR A 54 -17.52 15.03 8.95
CA THR A 54 -16.22 15.65 9.27
C THR A 54 -15.22 14.55 9.51
N VAL A 55 -14.39 14.28 8.53
CA VAL A 55 -13.21 13.42 8.69
C VAL A 55 -12.13 14.27 9.34
N ASP A 56 -11.80 13.97 10.59
CA ASP A 56 -10.74 14.67 11.32
C ASP A 56 -9.40 14.43 10.59
N GLU A 57 -8.63 15.48 10.28
CA GLU A 57 -7.33 15.34 9.58
C GLU A 57 -6.30 14.48 10.35
N HIS A 58 -6.58 14.20 11.63
CA HIS A 58 -5.78 13.30 12.48
C HIS A 58 -6.18 11.82 12.41
N GLU A 59 -7.12 11.45 11.55
CA GLU A 59 -7.68 10.10 11.49
C GLU A 59 -6.74 9.07 10.86
N TYR A 60 -5.79 9.49 10.01
CA TYR A 60 -4.85 8.60 9.35
C TYR A 60 -3.54 8.48 10.11
N LEU A 61 -3.07 7.23 10.24
CA LEU A 61 -1.75 6.94 10.79
C LEU A 61 -0.63 7.41 9.85
N GLU A 62 0.57 7.65 10.39
CA GLU A 62 1.71 8.11 9.59
C GLU A 62 2.03 7.15 8.44
N CYS A 63 1.93 5.83 8.69
CA CYS A 63 2.14 4.79 7.67
C CYS A 63 1.12 4.82 6.52
N GLU A 64 -0.03 5.52 6.69
CA GLU A 64 -1.08 5.66 5.66
C GLU A 64 -0.92 6.92 4.81
N LYS A 65 0.05 7.76 5.08
CA LYS A 65 0.28 8.98 4.31
C LYS A 65 0.75 8.68 2.89
N ARG A 66 0.27 9.46 1.92
CA ARG A 66 0.55 9.25 0.48
C ARG A 66 2.03 9.26 0.15
N TRP A 67 2.83 10.11 0.81
CA TRP A 67 4.26 10.19 0.55
C TRP A 67 5.00 8.89 0.90
N VAL A 68 4.58 8.17 1.95
CA VAL A 68 5.10 6.83 2.29
C VAL A 68 4.87 5.87 1.14
N PHE A 69 3.66 5.85 0.57
CA PHE A 69 3.34 5.01 -0.58
C PHE A 69 4.12 5.39 -1.84
N PHE A 70 4.37 6.68 -2.09
CA PHE A 70 5.22 7.12 -3.18
C PHE A 70 6.65 6.58 -3.05
N LEU A 71 7.26 6.69 -1.87
CA LEU A 71 8.61 6.16 -1.64
C LEU A 71 8.64 4.64 -1.70
N LEU A 72 7.66 3.93 -1.14
CA LEU A 72 7.55 2.48 -1.24
C LEU A 72 7.38 2.02 -2.69
N MET A 73 6.62 2.75 -3.50
CA MET A 73 6.47 2.47 -4.93
C MET A 73 7.78 2.66 -5.69
N MET A 74 8.59 3.67 -5.33
CA MET A 74 9.94 3.85 -5.85
C MET A 74 10.86 2.67 -5.47
N VAL A 75 10.80 2.21 -4.22
CA VAL A 75 11.54 1.03 -3.74
C VAL A 75 11.11 -0.23 -4.51
N GLY A 76 9.80 -0.44 -4.68
CA GLY A 76 9.27 -1.55 -5.48
C GLY A 76 9.76 -1.53 -6.94
N GLY A 77 9.82 -0.34 -7.55
CA GLY A 77 10.41 -0.14 -8.87
C GLY A 77 11.90 -0.44 -8.89
N PHE A 78 12.64 0.01 -7.87
CA PHE A 78 14.07 -0.25 -7.70
C PHE A 78 14.35 -1.76 -7.62
N PHE A 79 13.60 -2.50 -6.83
CA PHE A 79 13.72 -3.96 -6.70
C PHE A 79 13.44 -4.66 -8.02
N GLY A 80 12.38 -4.24 -8.75
CA GLY A 80 12.07 -4.80 -10.07
C GLY A 80 13.19 -4.57 -11.09
N GLY A 81 13.73 -3.36 -11.17
CA GLY A 81 14.86 -3.01 -12.02
C GLY A 81 16.13 -3.80 -11.66
N PHE A 82 16.42 -3.91 -10.37
CA PHE A 82 17.59 -4.64 -9.87
C PHE A 82 17.55 -6.14 -10.17
N THR A 83 16.42 -6.80 -9.86
CA THR A 83 16.29 -8.24 -10.12
C THR A 83 16.37 -8.57 -11.60
N TYR A 84 15.80 -7.72 -12.45
CA TYR A 84 15.82 -7.92 -13.88
C TYR A 84 17.22 -7.69 -14.48
N SER A 85 17.92 -6.61 -14.09
CA SER A 85 19.21 -6.22 -14.68
C SER A 85 20.42 -6.94 -14.09
N VAL A 86 20.39 -7.29 -12.78
CA VAL A 86 21.58 -7.81 -12.04
C VAL A 86 21.38 -9.24 -11.56
N ARG A 87 20.14 -9.70 -11.36
CA ARG A 87 19.86 -10.99 -10.73
C ARG A 87 19.06 -11.94 -11.64
N GLY A 88 19.51 -12.11 -12.88
CA GLY A 88 19.04 -13.16 -13.77
C GLY A 88 17.71 -12.95 -14.48
N GLY A 89 17.21 -11.69 -14.57
CA GLY A 89 16.04 -11.35 -15.36
C GLY A 89 14.68 -11.78 -14.78
N GLY A 90 14.64 -12.12 -13.50
CA GLY A 90 13.40 -12.48 -12.80
C GLY A 90 12.60 -11.27 -12.33
N PHE A 91 11.28 -11.41 -12.32
CA PHE A 91 10.38 -10.40 -11.77
C PHE A 91 10.08 -10.69 -10.30
N CYS A 92 10.45 -9.79 -9.41
CA CYS A 92 10.20 -9.95 -7.97
C CYS A 92 8.79 -9.53 -7.54
N ASN A 93 8.13 -8.69 -8.31
CA ASN A 93 6.86 -8.06 -7.96
C ASN A 93 5.73 -8.36 -8.98
N ALA A 94 6.01 -9.12 -10.02
CA ALA A 94 5.06 -9.44 -11.10
C ALA A 94 4.77 -10.95 -11.15
N GLN A 95 4.01 -11.47 -10.15
CA GLN A 95 3.70 -12.91 -10.09
C GLN A 95 2.94 -13.43 -11.30
N THR A 96 2.15 -12.58 -11.96
CA THR A 96 1.50 -12.93 -13.24
C THR A 96 2.54 -13.33 -14.29
N ALA A 97 3.66 -12.61 -14.39
CA ALA A 97 4.73 -12.96 -15.33
C ALA A 97 5.39 -14.29 -14.94
N ASN A 98 5.66 -14.53 -13.65
CA ASN A 98 6.23 -15.79 -13.17
C ASN A 98 5.30 -16.98 -13.47
N ILE A 99 3.99 -16.83 -13.30
CA ILE A 99 2.98 -17.88 -13.62
C ILE A 99 2.94 -18.14 -15.15
N VAL A 100 3.00 -17.09 -15.98
CA VAL A 100 3.06 -17.25 -17.44
C VAL A 100 4.32 -18.01 -17.85
N LEU A 101 5.49 -17.64 -17.30
CA LEU A 101 6.76 -18.31 -17.60
C LEU A 101 6.78 -19.77 -17.11
N LEU A 102 6.15 -20.06 -15.96
CA LEU A 102 5.90 -21.42 -15.48
C LEU A 102 5.07 -22.21 -16.51
N GLY A 103 3.93 -21.66 -16.96
CA GLY A 103 3.05 -22.31 -17.93
C GLY A 103 3.73 -22.55 -19.28
N LEU A 104 4.52 -21.59 -19.77
CA LEU A 104 5.32 -21.73 -21.01
C LEU A 104 6.33 -22.87 -20.88
N SER A 105 7.02 -22.97 -19.75
CA SER A 105 8.03 -24.03 -19.51
C SER A 105 7.37 -25.41 -19.42
N LEU A 106 6.23 -25.52 -18.74
CA LEU A 106 5.44 -26.77 -18.68
C LEU A 106 4.93 -27.17 -20.08
N GLY A 107 4.37 -26.24 -20.85
CA GLY A 107 3.88 -26.50 -22.18
C GLY A 107 4.97 -26.94 -23.19
N ARG A 108 6.23 -26.60 -22.93
CA ARG A 108 7.39 -27.02 -23.69
C ARG A 108 8.07 -28.31 -23.18
N GLY A 109 7.52 -28.93 -22.11
CA GLY A 109 8.13 -30.09 -21.48
C GLY A 109 9.42 -29.78 -20.68
N GLN A 110 9.70 -28.53 -20.37
CA GLN A 110 10.92 -28.09 -19.67
C GLN A 110 10.68 -28.09 -18.16
N PHE A 111 10.47 -29.26 -17.56
CA PHE A 111 10.04 -29.41 -16.16
C PHE A 111 11.04 -28.82 -15.15
N ALA A 112 12.34 -28.97 -15.39
CA ALA A 112 13.37 -28.38 -14.51
C ALA A 112 13.32 -26.84 -14.53
N HIS A 113 13.08 -26.24 -15.69
CA HIS A 113 12.92 -24.80 -15.84
C HIS A 113 11.59 -24.31 -15.28
N ALA A 114 10.53 -25.10 -15.40
CA ALA A 114 9.24 -24.83 -14.77
C ALA A 114 9.38 -24.79 -13.23
N ALA A 115 10.10 -25.76 -12.65
CA ALA A 115 10.35 -25.82 -11.20
C ALA A 115 11.08 -24.56 -10.68
N TYR A 116 11.93 -23.94 -11.50
CA TYR A 116 12.59 -22.67 -11.15
C TYR A 116 11.60 -21.53 -10.83
N TYR A 117 10.51 -21.42 -11.60
CA TYR A 117 9.50 -20.36 -11.36
C TYR A 117 8.63 -20.61 -10.14
N LEU A 118 8.58 -21.83 -9.61
CA LEU A 118 7.91 -22.11 -8.33
C LEU A 118 8.61 -21.41 -7.15
N LEU A 119 9.92 -21.20 -7.20
CA LEU A 119 10.68 -20.57 -6.11
C LEU A 119 10.19 -19.13 -5.82
N PRO A 120 10.16 -18.18 -6.79
CA PRO A 120 9.66 -16.83 -6.54
C PRO A 120 8.18 -16.82 -6.18
N ILE A 121 7.35 -17.68 -6.77
CA ILE A 121 5.92 -17.77 -6.46
C ILE A 121 5.72 -18.24 -5.01
N SER A 122 6.41 -19.30 -4.59
CA SER A 122 6.34 -19.82 -3.22
C SER A 122 6.89 -18.83 -2.20
N ALA A 123 7.98 -18.11 -2.53
CA ALA A 123 8.53 -17.07 -1.68
C ALA A 123 7.54 -15.92 -1.47
N TYR A 124 6.85 -15.50 -2.53
CA TYR A 124 5.83 -14.47 -2.46
C TYR A 124 4.63 -14.91 -1.61
N LEU A 125 4.13 -16.14 -1.80
CA LEU A 125 3.06 -16.71 -1.00
C LEU A 125 3.47 -16.79 0.48
N LEU A 126 4.67 -17.28 0.76
CA LEU A 126 5.19 -17.39 2.13
C LEU A 126 5.33 -16.01 2.79
N GLY A 127 5.81 -15.00 2.07
CA GLY A 127 5.92 -13.63 2.58
C GLY A 127 4.57 -13.05 2.98
N SER A 128 3.52 -13.21 2.15
CA SER A 128 2.16 -12.80 2.48
C SER A 128 1.64 -13.52 3.72
N PHE A 129 1.84 -14.84 3.79
CA PHE A 129 1.42 -15.65 4.94
C PHE A 129 2.12 -15.21 6.23
N VAL A 130 3.43 -15.03 6.19
CA VAL A 130 4.23 -14.61 7.36
C VAL A 130 3.84 -13.22 7.82
N SER A 131 3.67 -12.26 6.89
CA SER A 131 3.24 -10.90 7.21
C SER A 131 1.91 -10.88 7.96
N GLU A 132 0.92 -11.66 7.54
CA GLU A 132 -0.39 -11.73 8.20
C GLU A 132 -0.30 -12.35 9.60
N HIS A 133 0.49 -13.42 9.75
CA HIS A 133 0.63 -14.12 11.03
C HIS A 133 1.44 -13.33 12.06
N ILE A 134 2.54 -12.69 11.67
CA ILE A 134 3.44 -12.00 12.59
C ILE A 134 2.89 -10.63 13.01
N ALA A 135 2.10 -9.98 12.17
CA ALA A 135 1.51 -8.68 12.51
C ALA A 135 0.68 -8.71 13.81
N LEU A 136 -0.09 -9.78 14.04
CA LEU A 136 -0.95 -9.91 15.21
C LEU A 136 -0.20 -9.96 16.56
N PRO A 137 0.81 -10.83 16.77
CA PRO A 137 1.55 -10.86 18.03
C PRO A 137 2.37 -9.60 18.28
N ILE A 138 2.92 -8.96 17.24
CA ILE A 138 3.71 -7.73 17.38
C ILE A 138 2.86 -6.55 17.87
N LYS A 139 1.63 -6.41 17.39
CA LYS A 139 0.66 -5.41 17.90
C LYS A 139 0.44 -5.52 19.40
N ARG A 140 0.56 -6.73 19.98
CA ARG A 140 0.42 -6.94 21.44
C ARG A 140 1.63 -6.48 22.26
N LEU A 141 2.82 -6.39 21.63
CA LEU A 141 4.03 -5.97 22.36
C LEU A 141 4.06 -4.47 22.66
N ARG A 142 3.30 -3.64 21.94
CA ARG A 142 3.19 -2.18 22.13
C ARG A 142 4.54 -1.43 22.22
N LEU A 143 5.57 -1.96 21.57
CA LEU A 143 6.89 -1.32 21.51
C LEU A 143 7.02 -0.39 20.31
N ILE A 144 6.71 -0.94 19.14
CA ILE A 144 6.64 -0.26 17.85
C ILE A 144 5.53 -0.90 17.03
N ARG A 145 5.01 -0.18 16.05
CA ARG A 145 4.00 -0.69 15.12
C ARG A 145 4.60 -1.74 14.19
N TRP A 146 3.73 -2.63 13.69
CA TRP A 146 4.13 -3.62 12.69
C TRP A 146 4.73 -2.97 11.43
N ASP A 147 4.13 -1.89 10.96
CA ASP A 147 4.53 -1.17 9.75
C ASP A 147 5.98 -0.66 9.88
N THR A 148 6.32 -0.06 11.01
CA THR A 148 7.67 0.41 11.33
C THR A 148 8.66 -0.74 11.43
N LEU A 149 8.30 -1.81 12.15
CA LEU A 149 9.17 -2.99 12.27
C LEU A 149 9.42 -3.62 10.90
N PHE A 150 8.38 -3.70 10.05
CA PHE A 150 8.51 -4.24 8.71
C PHE A 150 9.52 -3.43 7.87
N ILE A 151 9.48 -2.10 7.89
CA ILE A 151 10.47 -1.26 7.19
C ILE A 151 11.89 -1.55 7.67
N LEU A 152 12.09 -1.76 8.98
CA LEU A 152 13.42 -2.13 9.51
C LEU A 152 13.87 -3.51 9.03
N ILE A 153 12.95 -4.50 8.94
CA ILE A 153 13.23 -5.82 8.36
C ILE A 153 13.57 -5.69 6.87
N GLU A 154 12.85 -4.86 6.14
CA GLU A 154 13.11 -4.59 4.73
C GLU A 154 14.50 -3.96 4.52
N MET A 155 14.86 -2.96 5.34
CA MET A 155 16.21 -2.37 5.32
C MET A 155 17.30 -3.40 5.61
N LEU A 156 17.11 -4.26 6.61
CA LEU A 156 18.06 -5.34 6.90
C LEU A 156 18.19 -6.31 5.71
N THR A 157 17.06 -6.65 5.09
CA THR A 157 17.07 -7.51 3.89
C THR A 157 17.82 -6.86 2.74
N VAL A 158 17.66 -5.55 2.52
CA VAL A 158 18.40 -4.76 1.52
C VAL A 158 19.91 -4.80 1.79
N VAL A 159 20.34 -4.65 3.05
CA VAL A 159 21.75 -4.76 3.43
C VAL A 159 22.31 -6.16 3.08
N VAL A 160 21.60 -7.22 3.44
CA VAL A 160 22.00 -8.60 3.13
C VAL A 160 22.10 -8.79 1.61
N LEU A 161 21.11 -8.33 0.85
CA LEU A 161 21.08 -8.42 -0.62
C LEU A 161 22.25 -7.69 -1.28
N ALA A 162 22.64 -6.52 -0.76
CA ALA A 162 23.77 -5.74 -1.26
C ALA A 162 25.12 -6.42 -1.00
N LEU A 163 25.21 -7.29 0.02
CA LEU A 163 26.40 -8.02 0.39
C LEU A 163 26.50 -9.38 -0.31
N ILE A 164 25.45 -9.86 -0.98
CA ILE A 164 25.48 -11.11 -1.75
C ILE A 164 26.44 -10.94 -2.94
N PRO A 165 27.51 -11.79 -3.04
CA PRO A 165 28.47 -11.68 -4.13
C PRO A 165 27.83 -11.97 -5.50
N GLU A 166 28.42 -11.41 -6.57
CA GLU A 166 27.90 -11.59 -7.93
C GLU A 166 27.97 -13.06 -8.41
N THR A 167 28.85 -13.85 -7.79
CA THR A 167 29.00 -15.29 -8.08
C THR A 167 27.93 -16.15 -7.43
N ALA A 168 27.16 -15.61 -6.52
CA ALA A 168 26.08 -16.35 -5.84
C ALA A 168 24.93 -16.67 -6.81
N PRO A 169 24.21 -17.78 -6.61
CA PRO A 169 23.03 -18.11 -7.41
C PRO A 169 21.97 -16.99 -7.32
N TYR A 170 21.49 -16.52 -8.48
CA TYR A 170 20.48 -15.43 -8.56
C TYR A 170 19.21 -15.75 -7.80
N GLN A 171 18.88 -17.03 -7.68
CA GLN A 171 17.71 -17.52 -6.95
C GLN A 171 17.65 -17.03 -5.52
N ILE A 172 18.79 -16.91 -4.83
CA ILE A 172 18.85 -16.43 -3.45
C ILE A 172 18.29 -15.00 -3.37
N SER A 173 18.80 -14.12 -4.22
CA SER A 173 18.32 -12.73 -4.27
C SER A 173 16.85 -12.64 -4.73
N GLN A 174 16.46 -13.44 -5.73
CA GLN A 174 15.09 -13.46 -6.24
C GLN A 174 14.09 -13.92 -5.18
N VAL A 175 14.40 -14.98 -4.43
CA VAL A 175 13.56 -15.48 -3.34
C VAL A 175 13.41 -14.45 -2.24
N MET A 176 14.52 -13.84 -1.80
CA MET A 176 14.50 -12.82 -0.75
C MET A 176 13.67 -11.59 -1.15
N ILE A 177 13.87 -11.08 -2.38
CA ILE A 177 13.14 -9.90 -2.85
C ILE A 177 11.66 -10.22 -3.07
N ASN A 178 11.30 -11.38 -3.63
CA ASN A 178 9.91 -11.78 -3.75
C ASN A 178 9.22 -11.89 -2.38
N PHE A 179 9.89 -12.47 -1.40
CA PHE A 179 9.40 -12.59 -0.04
C PHE A 179 9.11 -11.21 0.58
N ILE A 180 10.10 -10.29 0.53
CA ILE A 180 9.94 -8.97 1.14
C ILE A 180 8.94 -8.09 0.38
N CYS A 181 8.89 -8.14 -0.96
CA CYS A 181 7.89 -7.42 -1.77
C CYS A 181 6.46 -7.84 -1.44
N SER A 182 6.23 -9.14 -1.17
CA SER A 182 4.91 -9.61 -0.77
C SER A 182 4.51 -9.12 0.61
N MET A 183 5.46 -9.09 1.56
CA MET A 183 5.23 -8.51 2.88
C MET A 183 4.95 -7.02 2.81
N GLN A 184 5.70 -6.25 1.99
CA GLN A 184 5.47 -4.83 1.75
C GLN A 184 4.04 -4.58 1.22
N TYR A 185 3.63 -5.31 0.20
CA TYR A 185 2.29 -5.19 -0.36
C TYR A 185 1.19 -5.56 0.64
N ASN A 186 1.41 -6.58 1.46
CA ASN A 186 0.45 -7.01 2.47
C ASN A 186 0.38 -6.06 3.66
N THR A 187 1.47 -5.36 3.99
CA THR A 187 1.52 -4.40 5.10
C THR A 187 0.96 -3.03 4.71
N PHE A 188 1.22 -2.52 3.51
CA PHE A 188 0.79 -1.19 3.04
C PHE A 188 -0.28 -1.33 1.97
N ARG A 189 -1.56 -1.35 2.38
CA ARG A 189 -2.71 -1.67 1.50
C ARG A 189 -3.43 -0.46 0.95
N GLN A 190 -3.52 0.63 1.74
CA GLN A 190 -4.19 1.85 1.31
C GLN A 190 -3.58 3.10 1.93
N ALA A 191 -3.57 4.18 1.16
CA ALA A 191 -3.15 5.50 1.59
C ALA A 191 -4.37 6.41 1.70
N GLN A 192 -4.66 6.91 2.91
CA GLN A 192 -5.77 7.85 3.15
C GLN A 192 -7.06 7.38 2.45
N SER A 193 -7.54 6.18 2.81
CA SER A 193 -8.73 5.52 2.25
C SER A 193 -8.68 5.16 0.76
N VAL A 194 -7.56 5.37 0.07
CA VAL A 194 -7.39 4.96 -1.32
C VAL A 194 -6.60 3.65 -1.40
N PRO A 195 -7.21 2.53 -1.85
CA PRO A 195 -6.47 1.28 -2.03
C PRO A 195 -5.33 1.44 -3.05
N MET A 196 -4.10 1.13 -2.62
CA MET A 196 -2.89 1.30 -3.43
C MET A 196 -2.00 0.05 -3.36
N ALA A 197 -1.40 -0.28 -4.51
CA ALA A 197 -0.31 -1.24 -4.57
C ALA A 197 1.02 -0.49 -4.48
N THR A 198 1.97 -1.01 -3.70
CA THR A 198 3.31 -0.42 -3.55
C THR A 198 4.38 -1.14 -4.37
N THR A 199 4.05 -2.28 -4.98
CA THR A 199 5.02 -3.15 -5.64
C THR A 199 4.72 -3.44 -7.12
N PHE A 200 3.54 -3.07 -7.64
CA PHE A 200 3.16 -3.33 -9.04
C PHE A 200 2.24 -2.25 -9.63
N CYS A 201 2.25 -2.12 -10.96
CA CYS A 201 1.67 -0.99 -11.68
C CYS A 201 0.24 -1.22 -12.22
N THR A 202 -0.20 -2.49 -12.41
CA THR A 202 -1.43 -2.82 -13.14
C THR A 202 -2.66 -2.11 -12.57
N ASN A 203 -2.80 -2.08 -11.22
CA ASN A 203 -3.92 -1.39 -10.59
C ASN A 203 -3.88 0.13 -10.84
N HIS A 204 -2.69 0.75 -10.79
CA HIS A 204 -2.56 2.19 -11.03
C HIS A 204 -2.92 2.56 -12.47
N VAL A 205 -2.49 1.78 -13.46
CA VAL A 205 -2.88 1.99 -14.87
C VAL A 205 -4.40 1.91 -15.03
N ARG A 206 -5.05 0.89 -14.43
CA ARG A 206 -6.51 0.76 -14.43
C ARG A 206 -7.20 1.96 -13.79
N GLN A 207 -6.72 2.42 -12.64
CA GLN A 207 -7.31 3.56 -11.92
C GLN A 207 -7.17 4.88 -12.69
N VAL A 208 -6.06 5.10 -13.40
CA VAL A 208 -5.89 6.24 -14.31
C VAL A 208 -6.96 6.22 -15.39
N GLY A 209 -7.16 5.09 -16.07
CA GLY A 209 -8.19 4.96 -17.10
C GLY A 209 -9.61 5.22 -16.58
N VAL A 210 -9.93 4.67 -15.39
CA VAL A 210 -11.22 4.91 -14.72
C VAL A 210 -11.39 6.39 -14.37
N ALA A 211 -10.36 7.03 -13.81
CA ALA A 211 -10.41 8.43 -13.41
C ALA A 211 -10.59 9.37 -14.63
N ILE A 212 -9.90 9.10 -15.74
CA ILE A 212 -10.10 9.84 -17.01
C ILE A 212 -11.54 9.71 -17.48
N SER A 213 -12.08 8.49 -17.52
CA SER A 213 -13.46 8.24 -17.97
C SER A 213 -14.48 8.99 -17.09
N LYS A 214 -14.28 8.99 -15.77
CA LYS A 214 -15.16 9.72 -14.82
C LYS A 214 -15.01 11.24 -15.02
N ALA A 215 -13.80 11.76 -15.17
CA ALA A 215 -13.55 13.20 -15.39
C ALA A 215 -14.21 13.72 -16.68
N ILE A 216 -14.38 12.87 -17.72
CA ILE A 216 -15.08 13.24 -18.96
C ILE A 216 -16.60 13.29 -18.73
N ARG A 217 -17.17 12.39 -17.93
CA ARG A 217 -18.61 12.23 -17.76
C ARG A 217 -19.23 13.15 -16.70
N HIS A 218 -18.46 13.55 -15.69
CA HIS A 218 -18.96 14.36 -14.58
C HIS A 218 -18.65 15.84 -14.76
N LYS A 219 -19.56 16.72 -14.32
CA LYS A 219 -19.39 18.18 -14.38
C LYS A 219 -18.27 18.65 -13.46
N ASP A 220 -18.25 18.15 -12.22
CA ASP A 220 -17.12 18.35 -11.32
C ASP A 220 -16.01 17.33 -11.63
N LYS A 221 -14.92 17.84 -12.18
CA LYS A 221 -13.77 17.04 -12.61
C LYS A 221 -12.69 16.93 -11.53
N SER A 222 -12.72 17.83 -10.54
CA SER A 222 -11.64 18.01 -9.56
C SER A 222 -11.26 16.72 -8.83
N PRO A 223 -12.18 15.94 -8.22
CA PRO A 223 -11.83 14.72 -7.48
C PRO A 223 -11.24 13.65 -8.40
N TYR A 224 -11.73 13.53 -9.63
CA TYR A 224 -11.23 12.53 -10.58
C TYR A 224 -9.86 12.89 -11.13
N VAL A 225 -9.59 14.17 -11.37
CA VAL A 225 -8.27 14.65 -11.79
C VAL A 225 -7.25 14.46 -10.66
N SER A 226 -7.61 14.78 -9.42
CA SER A 226 -6.76 14.52 -8.26
C SER A 226 -6.39 13.04 -8.13
N ARG A 227 -7.37 12.15 -8.28
CA ARG A 227 -7.16 10.69 -8.25
C ARG A 227 -6.29 10.21 -9.42
N MET A 228 -6.51 10.74 -10.62
CA MET A 228 -5.67 10.45 -11.79
C MET A 228 -4.22 10.84 -11.54
N LEU A 229 -3.97 12.07 -11.06
CA LEU A 229 -2.62 12.56 -10.75
C LEU A 229 -1.93 11.75 -9.67
N LEU A 230 -2.67 11.32 -8.63
CA LEU A 230 -2.17 10.44 -7.59
C LEU A 230 -1.63 9.11 -8.17
N HIS A 231 -2.42 8.44 -9.00
CA HIS A 231 -2.01 7.17 -9.61
C HIS A 231 -0.92 7.35 -10.68
N LEU A 232 -0.92 8.45 -11.43
CA LEU A 232 0.19 8.80 -12.33
C LEU A 232 1.48 9.07 -11.55
N GLY A 233 1.40 9.74 -10.40
CA GLY A 233 2.53 9.93 -9.51
C GLY A 233 3.12 8.60 -9.01
N MET A 234 2.26 7.64 -8.63
CA MET A 234 2.71 6.29 -8.25
C MET A 234 3.46 5.58 -9.39
N LEU A 235 2.91 5.64 -10.62
CA LEU A 235 3.59 5.08 -11.82
C LEU A 235 4.93 5.79 -12.10
N GLY A 236 4.96 7.12 -11.94
CA GLY A 236 6.19 7.91 -12.09
C GLY A 236 7.26 7.52 -11.08
N MET A 237 6.88 7.32 -9.81
CA MET A 237 7.80 6.89 -8.76
C MET A 237 8.33 5.47 -8.99
N PHE A 238 7.48 4.55 -9.45
CA PHE A 238 7.93 3.22 -9.84
C PHE A 238 8.97 3.29 -10.97
N LEU A 239 8.67 4.05 -12.02
CA LEU A 239 9.58 4.23 -13.15
C LEU A 239 10.90 4.89 -12.72
N ALA A 240 10.86 5.90 -11.85
CA ALA A 240 12.04 6.52 -11.27
C ALA A 240 12.90 5.50 -10.50
N GLY A 241 12.27 4.60 -9.72
CA GLY A 241 12.94 3.50 -9.05
C GLY A 241 13.65 2.54 -10.01
N VAL A 242 12.95 2.12 -11.08
CA VAL A 242 13.55 1.25 -12.13
C VAL A 242 14.74 1.93 -12.78
N ILE A 243 14.61 3.18 -13.21
CA ILE A 243 15.68 3.93 -13.88
C ILE A 243 16.88 4.08 -12.94
N SER A 244 16.65 4.50 -11.69
CA SER A 244 17.70 4.66 -10.67
C SER A 244 18.44 3.34 -10.45
N SER A 245 17.70 2.25 -10.34
CA SER A 245 18.28 0.90 -10.15
C SER A 245 19.21 0.51 -11.30
N VAL A 246 18.76 0.67 -12.54
CA VAL A 246 19.54 0.30 -13.73
C VAL A 246 20.80 1.16 -13.86
N LEU A 247 20.70 2.47 -13.64
CA LEU A 247 21.86 3.38 -13.69
C LEU A 247 22.88 3.07 -12.60
N LEU A 248 22.43 2.86 -11.36
CA LEU A 248 23.32 2.54 -10.24
C LEU A 248 23.91 1.14 -10.37
N ALA A 249 23.15 0.17 -10.85
CA ALA A 249 23.63 -1.18 -11.09
C ALA A 249 24.73 -1.23 -12.17
N GLY A 250 24.65 -0.35 -13.17
CA GLY A 250 25.69 -0.20 -14.20
C GLY A 250 27.05 0.21 -13.63
N VAL A 251 27.10 0.86 -12.45
CA VAL A 251 28.33 1.32 -11.78
C VAL A 251 28.68 0.42 -10.60
N PHE A 252 27.70 0.09 -9.76
CA PHE A 252 27.92 -0.53 -8.44
C PHE A 252 27.56 -2.02 -8.41
N LEU A 253 27.00 -2.58 -9.50
CA LEU A 253 26.52 -3.98 -9.58
C LEU A 253 25.58 -4.31 -8.40
N GLY A 254 25.80 -5.42 -7.70
CA GLY A 254 24.98 -5.84 -6.55
C GLY A 254 24.93 -4.83 -5.40
N LYS A 255 26.03 -4.06 -5.20
CA LYS A 255 26.08 -3.00 -4.18
C LYS A 255 25.13 -1.82 -4.47
N ALA A 256 24.61 -1.69 -5.70
CA ALA A 256 23.57 -0.73 -6.02
C ALA A 256 22.35 -0.85 -5.09
N MET A 257 22.10 -2.03 -4.53
CA MET A 257 21.01 -2.28 -3.58
C MET A 257 21.08 -1.36 -2.35
N PHE A 258 22.25 -0.93 -1.90
CA PHE A 258 22.38 0.00 -0.78
C PHE A 258 21.64 1.33 -0.99
N PHE A 259 21.46 1.77 -2.23
CA PHE A 259 20.74 3.02 -2.50
C PHE A 259 19.24 2.94 -2.18
N ALA A 260 18.65 1.75 -2.13
CA ALA A 260 17.28 1.56 -1.66
C ALA A 260 17.12 1.89 -0.16
N LEU A 261 18.22 1.91 0.61
CA LEU A 261 18.19 2.33 2.02
C LEU A 261 17.87 3.82 2.18
N ILE A 262 18.06 4.66 1.17
CA ILE A 262 17.79 6.10 1.26
C ILE A 262 16.29 6.34 1.44
N PRO A 263 15.41 5.95 0.51
CA PRO A 263 13.97 6.12 0.70
C PRO A 263 13.42 5.32 1.90
N LEU A 264 13.91 4.10 2.13
CA LEU A 264 13.49 3.30 3.29
C LEU A 264 13.92 3.95 4.62
N GLY A 265 15.11 4.56 4.69
CA GLY A 265 15.59 5.28 5.87
C GLY A 265 14.76 6.51 6.19
N VAL A 266 14.29 7.25 5.18
CA VAL A 266 13.38 8.38 5.36
C VAL A 266 12.06 7.89 5.96
N ILE A 267 11.48 6.82 5.41
CA ILE A 267 10.24 6.22 5.94
C ILE A 267 10.46 5.72 7.38
N ALA A 268 11.55 4.97 7.62
CA ALA A 268 11.85 4.42 8.93
C ALA A 268 12.00 5.50 10.01
N ALA A 269 12.69 6.59 9.68
CA ALA A 269 12.90 7.69 10.62
C ALA A 269 11.58 8.38 11.02
N ASP A 270 10.69 8.58 10.05
CA ASP A 270 9.41 9.22 10.28
C ASP A 270 8.44 8.30 11.06
N LEU A 271 8.30 7.04 10.64
CA LEU A 271 7.46 6.07 11.35
C LEU A 271 7.95 5.81 12.78
N LEU A 272 9.28 5.71 13.00
CA LEU A 272 9.85 5.59 14.35
C LEU A 272 9.57 6.83 15.18
N HIS A 273 9.68 8.02 14.59
CA HIS A 273 9.34 9.26 15.28
C HIS A 273 7.86 9.27 15.68
N ALA A 274 6.96 8.89 14.78
CA ALA A 274 5.53 8.80 15.07
C ALA A 274 5.22 7.80 16.18
N ASP A 275 5.78 6.59 16.13
CA ASP A 275 5.58 5.54 17.13
C ASP A 275 6.08 5.97 18.52
N LEU A 276 7.15 6.76 18.60
CA LEU A 276 7.75 7.20 19.86
C LEU A 276 7.10 8.48 20.43
N THR A 277 6.39 9.25 19.60
CA THR A 277 5.84 10.57 19.96
C THR A 277 4.33 10.66 19.76
N THR A 278 3.91 10.94 18.53
CA THR A 278 2.53 11.29 18.17
C THR A 278 1.57 10.11 18.24
N GLU A 279 2.00 8.91 17.87
CA GLU A 279 1.18 7.69 17.83
C GLU A 279 1.44 6.73 18.98
N LYS A 280 2.27 7.12 19.97
CA LYS A 280 2.67 6.27 21.10
C LYS A 280 1.51 5.66 21.87
N ASN A 281 0.40 6.36 21.98
CA ASN A 281 -0.77 5.91 22.74
C ASN A 281 -1.74 5.05 21.90
N ILE A 282 -1.51 4.95 20.59
CA ILE A 282 -2.38 4.24 19.64
C ILE A 282 -1.61 3.19 18.81
N LEU A 283 -0.53 2.64 19.39
CA LEU A 283 0.31 1.61 18.72
C LEU A 283 -0.45 0.33 18.34
N ASP A 284 -1.59 0.07 18.99
CA ASP A 284 -2.49 -1.06 18.73
C ASP A 284 -3.54 -0.75 17.65
N ARG A 285 -3.72 0.52 17.28
CA ARG A 285 -4.63 0.92 16.20
C ARG A 285 -4.22 0.27 14.88
N LYS A 286 -5.19 -0.34 14.19
CA LYS A 286 -4.95 -0.94 12.87
C LYS A 286 -5.00 0.14 11.81
N PRO A 287 -4.08 0.13 10.81
CA PRO A 287 -4.23 0.93 9.61
C PRO A 287 -5.50 0.54 8.86
N HIS A 288 -6.09 1.49 8.15
CA HIS A 288 -7.27 1.22 7.32
C HIS A 288 -6.93 0.20 6.21
N GLY A 289 -7.86 -0.73 5.96
CA GLY A 289 -7.66 -1.80 4.96
C GLY A 289 -7.10 -3.11 5.52
N HIS A 290 -6.97 -3.21 6.85
CA HIS A 290 -6.51 -4.43 7.55
C HIS A 290 -7.61 -5.07 8.38
#